data_99fb4e887bf30345d65e3abd39ae11fa
#
_entry.id   99fb4e887bf30345d65e3abd39ae11fa
#
_cell.length_a   1.000
_cell.length_b   1.000
_cell.length_c   1.000
_cell.angle_alpha   90.00
_cell.angle_beta   90.00
_cell.angle_gamma   90.00
#
_symmetry.space_group_name_H-M   'P 1'
#
loop_
_entity.id
_entity.type
_entity.pdbx_description
1 polymer ?
#
loop_
_entity_poly.entity_id
_entity_poly.type
_entity_poly.pdbx_seq_one_letter_code
_entity_poly.pdbx_strand_id
1 'polypeptide(L)'
;QAAFENIHYHAVFCGEKSYNGVAILSKIPLKNVRMGFDESGADGTRLITATVNKISIVNTYIPQGVHPLLKQFRYKLDWFQRLYDYFGRNFQPEKELLWMGDFNVAPEPIDVYDSDHLLGSIGYHPEEHAALQRFKEWGFVDVFRLHEHRAEQYTFWDYRVKNAIAGKRGWRVDHIWATRSLAKQSTRAWIDISPRLLERPSD
;
A
#
# COMPACT_ATOMS: atom_id res chain seq x y z
N GLN A 1 -15.05 -3.66 15.33
CA GLN A 1 -16.11 -3.08 14.49
C GLN A 1 -16.93 -2.07 15.28
N ALA A 2 -17.53 -2.45 16.43
CA ALA A 2 -18.34 -1.56 17.27
C ALA A 2 -17.69 -0.20 17.61
N ALA A 3 -16.37 -0.16 17.84
CA ALA A 3 -15.67 1.09 18.14
C ALA A 3 -15.74 2.10 16.99
N PHE A 4 -15.70 1.64 15.74
CA PHE A 4 -15.80 2.50 14.55
C PHE A 4 -17.24 2.90 14.23
N GLU A 5 -18.18 2.02 14.48
CA GLU A 5 -19.62 2.30 14.34
C GLU A 5 -20.06 3.40 15.32
N ASN A 6 -19.53 3.40 16.54
CA ASN A 6 -19.80 4.43 17.56
C ASN A 6 -19.33 5.84 17.14
N ILE A 7 -18.39 5.95 16.21
CA ILE A 7 -17.92 7.23 15.63
C ILE A 7 -18.42 7.42 14.19
N HIS A 8 -19.51 6.73 13.81
CA HIS A 8 -20.20 6.83 12.53
C HIS A 8 -19.32 6.45 11.31
N TYR A 9 -18.45 5.45 11.45
CA TYR A 9 -17.74 4.86 10.34
C TYR A 9 -18.32 3.50 9.97
N HIS A 10 -18.53 3.29 8.68
CA HIS A 10 -18.70 1.96 8.09
C HIS A 10 -17.34 1.30 7.99
N ALA A 11 -17.19 0.10 8.52
CA ALA A 11 -15.93 -0.63 8.54
C ALA A 11 -16.10 -2.03 7.94
N VAL A 12 -15.21 -2.38 7.02
CA VAL A 12 -15.04 -3.74 6.53
C VAL A 12 -13.58 -4.13 6.71
N PHE A 13 -13.35 -5.35 7.14
CA PHE A 13 -11.99 -5.83 7.40
C PHE A 13 -11.91 -7.35 7.24
N CYS A 14 -10.73 -7.82 6.91
CA CYS A 14 -10.36 -9.23 6.94
C CYS A 14 -8.97 -9.36 7.54
N GLY A 15 -8.79 -10.24 8.51
CA GLY A 15 -7.52 -10.41 9.20
C GLY A 15 -7.39 -11.75 9.89
N GLU A 16 -6.15 -12.14 10.15
CA GLU A 16 -5.79 -13.31 10.95
C GLU A 16 -5.32 -12.87 12.34
N LYS A 17 -5.54 -13.71 13.33
CA LYS A 17 -5.07 -13.41 14.70
C LYS A 17 -3.56 -13.27 14.71
N SER A 18 -3.08 -12.11 15.16
CA SER A 18 -1.65 -11.78 15.33
C SER A 18 -0.82 -11.68 14.04
N TYR A 19 -1.45 -11.69 12.88
CA TYR A 19 -0.76 -11.62 11.59
C TYR A 19 -1.42 -10.62 10.64
N ASN A 20 -1.57 -11.00 9.36
CA ASN A 20 -2.03 -10.16 8.28
C ASN A 20 -3.46 -9.62 8.50
N GLY A 21 -3.70 -8.43 8.01
CA GLY A 21 -5.03 -7.85 8.01
C GLY A 21 -5.12 -6.62 7.14
N VAL A 22 -6.28 -6.42 6.54
CA VAL A 22 -6.64 -5.24 5.75
C VAL A 22 -8.01 -4.75 6.16
N ALA A 23 -8.21 -3.43 6.10
CA ALA A 23 -9.48 -2.80 6.43
C ALA A 23 -9.77 -1.60 5.52
N ILE A 24 -11.04 -1.31 5.31
CA ILE A 24 -11.50 -0.05 4.73
C ILE A 24 -12.51 0.54 5.70
N LEU A 25 -12.24 1.78 6.13
CA LEU A 25 -13.13 2.57 6.97
C LEU A 25 -13.64 3.78 6.18
N SER A 26 -14.94 4.03 6.23
CA SER A 26 -15.55 5.11 5.47
C SER A 26 -16.69 5.76 6.23
N LYS A 27 -16.85 7.07 6.12
CA LYS A 27 -18.07 7.79 6.56
C LYS A 27 -19.23 7.59 5.61
N ILE A 28 -18.99 7.09 4.42
CA ILE A 28 -19.96 6.79 3.39
C ILE A 28 -20.17 5.26 3.33
N PRO A 29 -21.38 4.74 3.10
CA PRO A 29 -21.63 3.32 3.00
C PRO A 29 -20.75 2.63 1.96
N LEU A 30 -20.16 1.51 2.35
CA LEU A 30 -19.35 0.65 1.51
C LEU A 30 -20.23 -0.29 0.70
N LYS A 31 -19.99 -0.40 -0.61
CA LYS A 31 -20.70 -1.31 -1.53
C LYS A 31 -19.72 -2.25 -2.22
N ASN A 32 -20.23 -3.35 -2.78
CA ASN A 32 -19.47 -4.30 -3.59
C ASN A 32 -18.18 -4.80 -2.89
N VAL A 33 -18.27 -5.06 -1.60
CA VAL A 33 -17.11 -5.53 -0.81
C VAL A 33 -16.72 -6.93 -1.26
N ARG A 34 -15.42 -7.11 -1.54
CA ARG A 34 -14.82 -8.41 -1.86
C ARG A 34 -13.50 -8.56 -1.13
N MET A 35 -13.11 -9.78 -0.81
CA MET A 35 -11.89 -10.14 -0.10
C MET A 35 -11.13 -11.19 -0.91
N GLY A 36 -9.80 -10.99 -1.06
CA GLY A 36 -8.96 -11.86 -1.84
C GLY A 36 -9.08 -11.67 -3.36
N PHE A 37 -8.38 -12.51 -4.09
CA PHE A 37 -8.31 -12.45 -5.55
C PHE A 37 -9.50 -13.09 -6.27
N ASP A 38 -10.21 -13.97 -5.58
CA ASP A 38 -11.33 -14.75 -6.13
C ASP A 38 -12.39 -15.06 -5.05
N GLU A 39 -13.43 -15.77 -5.42
CA GLU A 39 -14.53 -16.15 -4.51
C GLU A 39 -14.13 -17.14 -3.42
N SER A 40 -12.97 -17.80 -3.53
CA SER A 40 -12.44 -18.68 -2.48
C SER A 40 -12.01 -17.91 -1.24
N GLY A 41 -11.80 -16.59 -1.36
CA GLY A 41 -11.27 -15.73 -0.30
C GLY A 41 -9.77 -15.94 -0.05
N ALA A 42 -9.06 -16.67 -0.91
CA ALA A 42 -7.61 -16.79 -0.83
C ALA A 42 -6.96 -15.40 -0.84
N ASP A 43 -6.00 -15.18 0.07
CA ASP A 43 -5.38 -13.89 0.32
C ASP A 43 -6.35 -12.77 0.79
N GLY A 44 -7.53 -13.12 1.30
CA GLY A 44 -8.50 -12.15 1.82
C GLY A 44 -7.95 -11.26 2.93
N THR A 45 -6.99 -11.77 3.71
CA THR A 45 -6.28 -11.01 4.75
C THR A 45 -5.23 -10.04 4.20
N ARG A 46 -5.02 -10.01 2.86
CA ARG A 46 -4.06 -9.14 2.18
C ARG A 46 -4.65 -8.27 1.09
N LEU A 47 -5.89 -8.54 0.69
CA LEU A 47 -6.57 -7.77 -0.35
C LEU A 47 -8.05 -7.61 0.00
N ILE A 48 -8.52 -6.38 0.07
CA ILE A 48 -9.92 -6.04 0.23
C ILE A 48 -10.30 -4.94 -0.76
N THR A 49 -11.46 -5.07 -1.36
CA THR A 49 -12.00 -4.06 -2.26
C THR A 49 -13.38 -3.60 -1.81
N ALA A 50 -13.70 -2.37 -2.10
CA ALA A 50 -15.04 -1.81 -1.89
C ALA A 50 -15.29 -0.67 -2.88
N THR A 51 -16.54 -0.26 -3.01
CA THR A 51 -16.93 0.94 -3.74
C THR A 51 -17.46 1.98 -2.76
N VAL A 52 -16.90 3.19 -2.80
CA VAL A 52 -17.35 4.35 -2.04
C VAL A 52 -17.68 5.46 -3.02
N ASN A 53 -18.93 5.92 -3.02
CA ASN A 53 -19.39 7.03 -3.88
C ASN A 53 -18.94 6.90 -5.37
N LYS A 54 -19.10 5.70 -5.95
CA LYS A 54 -18.69 5.30 -7.32
C LYS A 54 -17.20 5.10 -7.54
N ILE A 55 -16.35 5.46 -6.59
CA ILE A 55 -14.90 5.20 -6.67
C ILE A 55 -14.65 3.78 -6.19
N SER A 56 -13.97 2.99 -7.00
CA SER A 56 -13.46 1.68 -6.58
C SER A 56 -12.22 1.85 -5.70
N ILE A 57 -12.18 1.18 -4.56
CA ILE A 57 -11.06 1.20 -3.63
C ILE A 57 -10.52 -0.20 -3.52
N VAL A 58 -9.21 -0.34 -3.67
CA VAL A 58 -8.45 -1.56 -3.43
C VAL A 58 -7.44 -1.27 -2.33
N ASN A 59 -7.53 -1.98 -1.21
CA ASN A 59 -6.53 -1.91 -0.15
C ASN A 59 -5.76 -3.22 -0.08
N THR A 60 -4.43 -3.14 -0.07
CA THR A 60 -3.55 -4.30 -0.08
C THR A 60 -2.50 -4.24 1.01
N TYR A 61 -2.16 -5.41 1.54
CA TYR A 61 -0.97 -5.65 2.34
C TYR A 61 -0.07 -6.63 1.59
N ILE A 62 0.83 -6.10 0.78
CA ILE A 62 1.69 -6.91 -0.09
C ILE A 62 2.70 -7.69 0.76
N PRO A 63 2.96 -8.98 0.50
CA PRO A 63 3.96 -9.74 1.23
C PRO A 63 5.32 -9.03 1.29
N GLN A 64 5.98 -9.04 2.44
CA GLN A 64 7.29 -8.41 2.60
C GLN A 64 8.38 -9.10 1.76
N GLY A 65 8.41 -10.45 1.72
CA GLY A 65 9.36 -11.22 0.93
C GLY A 65 10.63 -11.65 1.68
N VAL A 66 10.89 -11.13 2.86
CA VAL A 66 11.97 -11.47 3.81
C VAL A 66 13.39 -11.21 3.26
N HIS A 67 13.82 -11.89 2.20
CA HIS A 67 15.14 -11.72 1.59
C HIS A 67 15.12 -12.18 0.12
N PRO A 68 15.82 -11.50 -0.81
CA PRO A 68 15.77 -11.80 -2.25
C PRO A 68 16.12 -13.24 -2.65
N LEU A 69 16.97 -13.93 -1.89
CA LEU A 69 17.36 -15.31 -2.18
C LEU A 69 16.37 -16.37 -1.66
N LEU A 70 15.34 -15.96 -0.93
CA LEU A 70 14.38 -16.89 -0.33
C LEU A 70 13.12 -17.05 -1.18
N LYS A 71 12.43 -18.18 -1.00
CA LYS A 71 11.16 -18.47 -1.67
C LYS A 71 10.07 -17.43 -1.38
N GLN A 72 10.13 -16.76 -0.24
CA GLN A 72 9.20 -15.70 0.13
C GLN A 72 9.29 -14.49 -0.80
N PHE A 73 10.47 -14.21 -1.34
CA PHE A 73 10.63 -13.16 -2.34
C PHE A 73 9.94 -13.55 -3.66
N ARG A 74 10.09 -14.80 -4.11
CA ARG A 74 9.36 -15.29 -5.30
C ARG A 74 7.86 -15.26 -5.09
N TYR A 75 7.38 -15.65 -3.91
CA TYR A 75 5.97 -15.52 -3.54
C TYR A 75 5.48 -14.06 -3.62
N LYS A 76 6.29 -13.09 -3.18
CA LYS A 76 5.97 -11.66 -3.31
C LYS A 76 5.82 -11.23 -4.78
N LEU A 77 6.75 -11.64 -5.64
CA LEU A 77 6.70 -11.33 -7.07
C LEU A 77 5.50 -11.99 -7.76
N ASP A 78 5.22 -13.25 -7.42
CA ASP A 78 4.03 -13.97 -7.90
C ASP A 78 2.74 -13.28 -7.42
N TRP A 79 2.75 -12.77 -6.19
CA TRP A 79 1.62 -12.02 -5.65
C TRP A 79 1.38 -10.70 -6.42
N PHE A 80 2.45 -9.97 -6.79
CA PHE A 80 2.35 -8.81 -7.68
C PHE A 80 1.79 -9.18 -9.05
N GLN A 81 2.20 -10.31 -9.62
CA GLN A 81 1.66 -10.79 -10.89
C GLN A 81 0.15 -11.07 -10.78
N ARG A 82 -0.26 -11.78 -9.74
CA ARG A 82 -1.68 -12.07 -9.48
C ARG A 82 -2.50 -10.79 -9.26
N LEU A 83 -1.93 -9.79 -8.56
CA LEU A 83 -2.57 -8.50 -8.38
C LEU A 83 -2.71 -7.74 -9.71
N TYR A 84 -1.69 -7.75 -10.54
CA TYR A 84 -1.75 -7.14 -11.87
C TYR A 84 -2.87 -7.77 -12.73
N ASP A 85 -2.94 -9.10 -12.76
CA ASP A 85 -3.99 -9.83 -13.48
C ASP A 85 -5.39 -9.55 -12.88
N TYR A 86 -5.46 -9.38 -11.55
CA TYR A 86 -6.70 -9.01 -10.87
C TYR A 86 -7.19 -7.63 -11.31
N PHE A 87 -6.30 -6.64 -11.41
CA PHE A 87 -6.67 -5.32 -11.93
C PHE A 87 -7.16 -5.41 -13.38
N GLY A 88 -6.44 -6.12 -14.23
CA GLY A 88 -6.83 -6.28 -15.64
C GLY A 88 -8.18 -6.97 -15.86
N ARG A 89 -8.55 -7.90 -14.96
CA ARG A 89 -9.84 -8.61 -15.04
C ARG A 89 -11.01 -7.84 -14.46
N ASN A 90 -10.80 -7.04 -13.43
CA ASN A 90 -11.89 -6.45 -12.62
C ASN A 90 -12.07 -4.95 -12.83
N PHE A 91 -11.07 -4.26 -13.36
CA PHE A 91 -11.08 -2.79 -13.49
C PHE A 91 -10.62 -2.32 -14.86
N GLN A 92 -10.83 -1.04 -15.12
CA GLN A 92 -10.41 -0.34 -16.33
C GLN A 92 -9.60 0.90 -15.94
N PRO A 93 -8.44 1.18 -16.56
CA PRO A 93 -7.58 2.31 -16.18
C PRO A 93 -8.21 3.70 -16.42
N GLU A 94 -9.28 3.76 -17.24
CA GLU A 94 -10.03 4.99 -17.49
C GLU A 94 -11.06 5.31 -16.39
N LYS A 95 -11.39 4.33 -15.55
CA LYS A 95 -12.36 4.50 -14.45
C LYS A 95 -11.67 4.98 -13.18
N GLU A 96 -12.45 5.58 -12.29
CA GLU A 96 -11.96 6.05 -11.00
C GLU A 96 -11.66 4.88 -10.07
N LEU A 97 -10.38 4.63 -9.85
CA LEU A 97 -9.86 3.56 -9.01
C LEU A 97 -8.75 4.08 -8.11
N LEU A 98 -8.84 3.76 -6.84
CA LEU A 98 -7.84 4.04 -5.82
C LEU A 98 -7.24 2.71 -5.35
N TRP A 99 -5.92 2.58 -5.41
CA TRP A 99 -5.16 1.48 -4.83
C TRP A 99 -4.26 2.01 -3.73
N MET A 100 -4.42 1.48 -2.52
CA MET A 100 -3.69 1.94 -1.33
C MET A 100 -3.25 0.77 -0.45
N GLY A 101 -2.40 1.08 0.51
CA GLY A 101 -1.95 0.17 1.55
C GLY A 101 -0.44 0.05 1.65
N ASP A 102 0.01 -0.97 2.38
CA ASP A 102 1.42 -1.31 2.50
C ASP A 102 1.86 -2.16 1.29
N PHE A 103 2.68 -1.55 0.44
CA PHE A 103 3.23 -2.23 -0.73
C PHE A 103 4.53 -2.98 -0.40
N ASN A 104 5.12 -2.72 0.78
CA ASN A 104 6.42 -3.25 1.18
C ASN A 104 7.52 -2.99 0.12
N VAL A 105 7.38 -1.94 -0.68
CA VAL A 105 8.35 -1.51 -1.71
C VAL A 105 8.45 0.01 -1.71
N ALA A 106 9.67 0.51 -1.72
CA ALA A 106 10.00 1.90 -1.99
C ALA A 106 10.23 2.05 -3.51
N PRO A 107 9.39 2.80 -4.26
CA PRO A 107 9.44 2.81 -5.72
C PRO A 107 10.63 3.53 -6.34
N GLU A 108 11.16 4.54 -5.66
CA GLU A 108 12.15 5.47 -6.23
C GLU A 108 13.31 5.69 -5.24
N PRO A 109 14.49 6.13 -5.71
CA PRO A 109 15.63 6.42 -4.82
C PRO A 109 15.31 7.41 -3.69
N ILE A 110 14.42 8.35 -3.94
CA ILE A 110 13.96 9.34 -2.96
C ILE A 110 13.10 8.74 -1.83
N ASP A 111 12.67 7.50 -1.98
CA ASP A 111 11.78 6.78 -1.06
C ASP A 111 12.52 5.94 -0.01
N VAL A 112 13.84 5.94 -0.05
CA VAL A 112 14.71 5.24 0.91
C VAL A 112 15.80 6.18 1.43
N TYR A 113 16.30 5.90 2.61
CA TYR A 113 17.31 6.75 3.26
C TYR A 113 18.72 6.60 2.67
N ASP A 114 19.01 5.51 1.95
CA ASP A 114 20.34 5.22 1.37
C ASP A 114 20.15 4.34 0.12
N SER A 115 19.82 4.99 -0.99
CA SER A 115 19.47 4.29 -2.23
C SER A 115 20.63 3.46 -2.81
N ASP A 116 21.86 3.93 -2.62
CA ASP A 116 23.04 3.27 -3.21
C ASP A 116 23.35 1.94 -2.50
N HIS A 117 23.33 1.95 -1.16
CA HIS A 117 23.61 0.75 -0.37
C HIS A 117 22.42 -0.20 -0.26
N LEU A 118 21.21 0.30 -0.43
CA LEU A 118 19.99 -0.51 -0.29
C LEU A 118 19.54 -1.17 -1.61
N LEU A 119 20.09 -0.77 -2.74
CA LEU A 119 19.75 -1.36 -4.04
C LEU A 119 19.99 -2.88 -4.04
N GLY A 120 18.95 -3.63 -4.40
CA GLY A 120 18.95 -5.09 -4.34
C GLY A 120 18.49 -5.69 -3.01
N SER A 121 18.23 -4.85 -1.99
CA SER A 121 17.61 -5.28 -0.74
C SER A 121 16.11 -5.49 -0.92
N ILE A 122 15.51 -6.29 -0.02
CA ILE A 122 14.06 -6.46 0.03
C ILE A 122 13.37 -5.10 0.22
N GLY A 123 12.31 -4.84 -0.53
CA GLY A 123 11.60 -3.56 -0.53
C GLY A 123 12.26 -2.48 -1.40
N TYR A 124 13.45 -2.72 -1.93
CA TYR A 124 14.14 -1.84 -2.88
C TYR A 124 14.97 -2.65 -3.89
N HIS A 125 14.33 -3.61 -4.53
CA HIS A 125 14.95 -4.55 -5.46
C HIS A 125 14.50 -4.29 -6.90
N PRO A 126 15.38 -4.42 -7.93
CA PRO A 126 15.01 -4.18 -9.32
C PRO A 126 13.80 -4.98 -9.82
N GLU A 127 13.62 -6.23 -9.39
CA GLU A 127 12.44 -7.03 -9.76
C GLU A 127 11.15 -6.48 -9.12
N GLU A 128 11.20 -5.92 -7.92
CA GLU A 128 10.07 -5.24 -7.28
C GLU A 128 9.74 -3.93 -8.00
N HIS A 129 10.75 -3.16 -8.38
CA HIS A 129 10.57 -1.94 -9.17
C HIS A 129 9.95 -2.25 -10.55
N ALA A 130 10.42 -3.31 -11.23
CA ALA A 130 9.84 -3.76 -12.49
C ALA A 130 8.35 -4.17 -12.33
N ALA A 131 8.02 -4.85 -11.22
CA ALA A 131 6.63 -5.19 -10.91
C ALA A 131 5.77 -3.93 -10.73
N LEU A 132 6.23 -2.93 -9.95
CA LEU A 132 5.51 -1.67 -9.76
C LEU A 132 5.40 -0.84 -11.04
N GLN A 133 6.42 -0.85 -11.89
CA GLN A 133 6.41 -0.14 -13.16
C GLN A 133 5.26 -0.57 -14.07
N ARG A 134 4.93 -1.86 -14.08
CA ARG A 134 3.78 -2.38 -14.84
C ARG A 134 2.45 -1.76 -14.41
N PHE A 135 2.25 -1.48 -13.12
CA PHE A 135 1.05 -0.80 -12.64
C PHE A 135 1.01 0.67 -13.06
N LYS A 136 2.17 1.36 -13.10
CA LYS A 136 2.27 2.73 -13.65
C LYS A 136 1.87 2.72 -15.14
N GLU A 137 2.35 1.74 -15.91
CA GLU A 137 2.02 1.56 -17.33
C GLU A 137 0.55 1.20 -17.53
N TRP A 138 -0.04 0.38 -16.66
CA TRP A 138 -1.47 0.07 -16.68
C TRP A 138 -2.35 1.32 -16.48
N GLY A 139 -1.85 2.34 -15.77
CA GLY A 139 -2.55 3.63 -15.65
C GLY A 139 -2.56 4.24 -14.27
N PHE A 140 -1.88 3.65 -13.29
CA PHE A 140 -1.75 4.22 -11.96
C PHE A 140 -0.73 5.35 -11.89
N VAL A 141 -1.00 6.29 -10.99
CA VAL A 141 -0.13 7.42 -10.63
C VAL A 141 0.03 7.42 -9.12
N ASP A 142 1.26 7.59 -8.65
CA ASP A 142 1.57 7.79 -7.23
C ASP A 142 1.06 9.17 -6.80
N VAL A 143 -0.05 9.19 -6.05
CA VAL A 143 -0.71 10.44 -5.65
C VAL A 143 0.16 11.27 -4.71
N PHE A 144 0.93 10.63 -3.83
CA PHE A 144 1.82 11.37 -2.94
C PHE A 144 2.88 12.14 -3.73
N ARG A 145 3.51 11.52 -4.72
CA ARG A 145 4.55 12.13 -5.54
C ARG A 145 4.05 13.18 -6.55
N LEU A 146 2.73 13.32 -6.73
CA LEU A 146 2.17 14.48 -7.43
C LEU A 146 2.29 15.79 -6.64
N HIS A 147 2.32 15.70 -5.31
CA HIS A 147 2.27 16.86 -4.41
C HIS A 147 3.56 17.07 -3.61
N GLU A 148 4.32 16.01 -3.38
CA GLU A 148 5.50 16.03 -2.52
C GLU A 148 6.72 15.45 -3.23
N HIS A 149 7.70 16.32 -3.51
CA HIS A 149 8.92 15.98 -4.24
C HIS A 149 10.18 15.98 -3.37
N ARG A 150 10.04 16.30 -2.08
CA ARG A 150 11.16 16.31 -1.15
C ARG A 150 11.57 14.89 -0.77
N ALA A 151 12.85 14.70 -0.53
CA ALA A 151 13.39 13.47 0.07
C ALA A 151 12.97 13.35 1.55
N GLU A 152 13.31 12.24 2.15
CA GLU A 152 13.10 11.97 3.58
C GLU A 152 11.62 11.99 4.01
N GLN A 153 10.73 11.69 3.07
CA GLN A 153 9.30 11.54 3.32
C GLN A 153 8.99 10.04 3.46
N TYR A 154 9.05 9.52 4.67
CA TYR A 154 8.96 8.09 4.93
C TYR A 154 7.68 7.74 5.68
N THR A 155 7.22 6.48 5.52
CA THR A 155 6.06 5.91 6.23
C THR A 155 6.47 4.84 7.22
N PHE A 156 7.67 4.26 7.06
CA PHE A 156 8.19 3.19 7.87
C PHE A 156 9.60 3.48 8.40
N TRP A 157 9.85 3.13 9.68
CA TRP A 157 11.15 3.14 10.35
C TRP A 157 11.30 1.88 11.17
N ASP A 158 12.32 1.08 10.89
CA ASP A 158 12.56 -0.18 11.60
C ASP A 158 12.82 0.07 13.10
N TYR A 159 11.96 -0.47 13.95
CA TYR A 159 12.09 -0.37 15.41
C TYR A 159 13.38 -0.98 15.98
N ARG A 160 13.98 -1.93 15.26
CA ARG A 160 15.26 -2.55 15.64
C ARG A 160 16.45 -1.62 15.43
N VAL A 161 16.27 -0.57 14.65
CA VAL A 161 17.30 0.44 14.39
C VAL A 161 17.16 1.56 15.41
N LYS A 162 18.12 1.66 16.33
CA LYS A 162 18.11 2.72 17.34
C LYS A 162 18.11 4.10 16.68
N ASN A 163 17.21 4.98 17.15
CA ASN A 163 17.06 6.35 16.65
C ASN A 163 16.78 6.43 15.13
N ALA A 164 16.07 5.47 14.56
CA ALA A 164 15.79 5.44 13.13
C ALA A 164 15.10 6.72 12.64
N ILE A 165 14.12 7.25 13.39
CA ILE A 165 13.40 8.48 13.06
C ILE A 165 14.35 9.69 13.14
N ALA A 166 15.05 9.87 14.27
CA ALA A 166 15.98 10.99 14.45
C ALA A 166 17.15 10.95 13.45
N GLY A 167 17.60 9.76 13.10
CA GLY A 167 18.63 9.52 12.08
C GLY A 167 18.10 9.50 10.65
N LYS A 168 16.81 9.78 10.46
CA LYS A 168 16.14 9.80 9.14
C LYS A 168 16.31 8.51 8.33
N ARG A 169 16.45 7.36 9.00
CA ARG A 169 16.63 6.04 8.38
C ARG A 169 15.28 5.37 8.14
N GLY A 170 14.52 5.90 7.20
CA GLY A 170 13.18 5.46 6.88
C GLY A 170 13.01 5.01 5.44
N TRP A 171 11.81 4.49 5.18
CA TRP A 171 11.36 4.00 3.88
C TRP A 171 9.93 4.47 3.66
N ARG A 172 9.58 4.81 2.43
CA ARG A 172 8.19 5.00 2.05
C ARG A 172 7.69 3.73 1.38
N VAL A 173 6.95 2.94 2.11
CA VAL A 173 6.42 1.63 1.67
C VAL A 173 4.89 1.57 1.65
N ASP A 174 4.24 2.52 2.33
CA ASP A 174 2.79 2.72 2.29
C ASP A 174 2.45 3.73 1.21
N HIS A 175 1.48 3.41 0.37
CA HIS A 175 1.20 4.16 -0.83
C HIS A 175 -0.29 4.43 -1.03
N ILE A 176 -0.57 5.50 -1.78
CA ILE A 176 -1.85 5.81 -2.36
C ILE A 176 -1.62 6.04 -3.86
N TRP A 177 -2.05 5.10 -4.67
CA TRP A 177 -2.01 5.21 -6.12
C TRP A 177 -3.42 5.31 -6.69
N ALA A 178 -3.60 6.15 -7.70
CA ALA A 178 -4.90 6.34 -8.34
C ALA A 178 -4.76 6.27 -9.86
N THR A 179 -5.82 5.86 -10.54
CA THR A 179 -5.91 6.03 -12.00
C THR A 179 -5.81 7.51 -12.37
N ARG A 180 -5.32 7.81 -13.56
CA ARG A 180 -5.08 9.19 -14.03
C ARG A 180 -6.29 10.09 -13.91
N SER A 181 -7.50 9.57 -14.14
CA SER A 181 -8.75 10.31 -14.02
C SER A 181 -9.03 10.75 -12.56
N LEU A 182 -8.79 9.85 -11.60
CA LEU A 182 -8.98 10.15 -10.18
C LEU A 182 -7.81 10.99 -9.62
N ALA A 183 -6.58 10.71 -10.02
CA ALA A 183 -5.40 11.43 -9.57
C ALA A 183 -5.47 12.95 -9.86
N LYS A 184 -6.08 13.34 -10.98
CA LYS A 184 -6.31 14.75 -11.35
C LYS A 184 -7.21 15.50 -10.35
N GLN A 185 -8.00 14.80 -9.54
CA GLN A 185 -8.88 15.38 -8.53
C GLN A 185 -8.18 15.55 -7.18
N SER A 186 -6.97 15.00 -7.04
CA SER A 186 -6.20 15.13 -5.81
C SER A 186 -5.68 16.56 -5.65
N THR A 187 -5.91 17.15 -4.49
CA THR A 187 -5.52 18.54 -4.19
C THR A 187 -4.29 18.65 -3.30
N ARG A 188 -4.00 17.62 -2.51
CA ARG A 188 -2.83 17.54 -1.63
C ARG A 188 -2.61 16.13 -1.11
N ALA A 189 -1.37 15.82 -0.74
CA ALA A 189 -1.01 14.63 0.02
C ALA A 189 0.14 14.95 0.99
N TRP A 190 0.13 14.31 2.16
CA TRP A 190 1.21 14.44 3.15
C TRP A 190 1.29 13.17 3.98
N ILE A 191 2.44 12.95 4.62
CA ILE A 191 2.63 11.89 5.61
C ILE A 191 2.46 12.52 7.00
N ASP A 192 1.52 12.01 7.79
CA ASP A 192 1.38 12.40 9.18
C ASP A 192 2.28 11.49 10.05
N ILE A 193 3.40 12.05 10.50
CA ILE A 193 4.33 11.36 11.39
C ILE A 193 3.89 11.39 12.87
N SER A 194 2.91 12.23 13.22
CA SER A 194 2.54 12.45 14.63
C SER A 194 2.17 11.16 15.36
N PRO A 195 1.38 10.23 14.79
CA PRO A 195 1.06 8.97 15.48
C PRO A 195 2.30 8.11 15.76
N ARG A 196 3.32 8.19 14.91
CA ARG A 196 4.57 7.42 15.07
C ARG A 196 5.44 7.92 16.21
N LEU A 197 5.21 9.15 16.69
CA LEU A 197 5.93 9.79 17.80
C LEU A 197 5.23 9.60 19.17
N LEU A 198 4.08 8.95 19.20
CA LEU A 198 3.34 8.68 20.44
C LEU A 198 4.04 7.60 21.26
N GLU A 199 3.67 7.50 22.55
CA GLU A 199 4.03 6.37 23.40
C GLU A 199 3.37 5.09 22.86
N ARG A 200 4.14 4.04 22.57
CA ARG A 200 3.70 2.78 21.94
C ARG A 200 3.06 2.99 20.56
N PRO A 201 3.79 3.60 19.63
CA PRO A 201 3.26 3.81 18.30
C PRO A 201 3.10 2.48 17.54
N SER A 202 2.22 2.48 16.56
CA SER A 202 2.22 1.49 15.47
C SER A 202 3.21 1.91 14.39
N ASP A 203 3.71 0.96 13.64
CA ASP A 203 4.40 1.20 12.38
C ASP A 203 3.40 1.55 11.28
#